data_c87da3c6666d777c141dcdcca6127b62
#
_entry.id   c87da3c6666d777c141dcdcca6127b62
#
_cell.length_a   1.000
_cell.length_b   1.000
_cell.length_c   1.000
_cell.angle_alpha   90.00
_cell.angle_beta   90.00
_cell.angle_gamma   90.00
#
_symmetry.space_group_name_H-M   'P 1'
#
loop_
_entity.id
_entity.type
_entity.pdbx_description
1 polymer ?
#
loop_
_entity_poly.entity_id
_entity_poly.type
_entity_poly.pdbx_seq_one_letter_code
_entity_poly.pdbx_strand_id
1 'polypeptide(L)'
;MPGMESFASPAFHVAQHGRARKAAVEPPDMAKVLIPIPSNDFDPSEVAISWSVLKRLGHSVAFATPDGRPGEADDMMLTGEGLDFWGFIPGLRHFTAVGRLMRANADARRAYAAMLEDPAFKVPLTWPQARREDFDGLVLPGGHRARGMRQYLESDVLQNLVAQFFAAELPVGAICHGVLLAARSRTAAGNHSVLFGKRTTALTWALERAGWKVGRIVRFWDPNYYRTYEDGPGEPEGYMSVQREITRALARPEDFADVPANAPDYRKKTSGMTRDSWNDSRPAFVVRDGKYVSARWPGDAHTFAKQFAALLAERGS
;
A
#
# COMPACT_ATOMS: atom_id res chain seq x y z
N MET A 1 71.70 53.82 -39.68
CA MET A 1 71.07 53.40 -38.45
C MET A 1 69.55 53.39 -38.65
N PRO A 2 68.92 52.25 -38.87
CA PRO A 2 67.48 52.14 -38.85
C PRO A 2 67.08 51.28 -37.65
N GLY A 3 66.15 51.60 -36.97
CA GLY A 3 64.75 51.49 -36.68
C GLY A 3 64.33 50.07 -36.36
N MET A 4 64.17 49.77 -35.03
CA MET A 4 63.57 48.54 -34.54
C MET A 4 62.06 48.71 -34.55
N GLU A 5 61.37 47.95 -35.40
CA GLU A 5 59.91 47.77 -35.36
C GLU A 5 59.53 46.70 -34.32
N SER A 6 58.63 47.10 -33.42
CA SER A 6 58.07 46.25 -32.40
C SER A 6 56.84 45.50 -32.95
N PHE A 7 56.90 44.15 -33.04
CA PHE A 7 55.77 43.31 -33.37
C PHE A 7 54.92 43.06 -32.10
N ALA A 8 53.70 43.57 -32.13
CA ALA A 8 52.67 43.27 -31.12
C ALA A 8 52.05 41.93 -31.44
N SER A 9 52.08 41.01 -30.47
CA SER A 9 51.30 39.71 -30.47
C SER A 9 49.83 39.92 -30.18
N PRO A 10 48.93 39.22 -30.88
CA PRO A 10 47.50 39.28 -30.57
C PRO A 10 47.15 38.42 -29.30
N ALA A 11 46.44 39.07 -28.39
CA ALA A 11 45.89 38.40 -27.18
C ALA A 11 44.80 37.42 -27.57
N PHE A 12 45.03 36.17 -27.25
CA PHE A 12 43.96 35.13 -27.29
C PHE A 12 42.96 35.35 -26.16
N HIS A 13 41.71 35.71 -26.54
CA HIS A 13 40.58 35.67 -25.63
C HIS A 13 40.16 34.20 -25.42
N VAL A 14 40.47 33.66 -24.25
CA VAL A 14 39.90 32.38 -23.79
C VAL A 14 38.48 32.63 -23.29
N ALA A 15 37.51 32.21 -24.09
CA ALA A 15 36.10 32.18 -23.67
C ALA A 15 35.94 31.20 -22.48
N GLN A 16 35.66 31.75 -21.32
CA GLN A 16 35.24 30.94 -20.15
C GLN A 16 33.86 30.38 -20.43
N HIS A 17 33.79 29.09 -20.79
CA HIS A 17 32.54 28.33 -20.81
C HIS A 17 32.04 28.21 -19.37
N GLY A 18 30.99 28.97 -19.08
CA GLY A 18 30.23 28.85 -17.83
C GLY A 18 29.70 27.43 -17.70
N ARG A 19 30.29 26.65 -16.80
CA ARG A 19 29.72 25.39 -16.35
C ARG A 19 28.38 25.73 -15.67
N ALA A 20 27.27 25.39 -16.31
CA ALA A 20 25.98 25.38 -15.69
C ALA A 20 26.08 24.49 -14.44
N ARG A 21 25.99 25.08 -13.26
CA ARG A 21 25.79 24.33 -12.00
C ARG A 21 24.48 23.58 -12.15
N LYS A 22 24.56 22.25 -12.25
CA LYS A 22 23.38 21.39 -11.95
C LYS A 22 22.88 21.83 -10.59
N ALA A 23 21.65 22.34 -10.54
CA ALA A 23 20.97 22.59 -9.28
C ALA A 23 21.06 21.31 -8.45
N ALA A 24 21.65 21.39 -7.29
CA ALA A 24 21.62 20.31 -6.32
C ALA A 24 20.14 20.10 -5.99
N VAL A 25 19.60 18.92 -6.31
CA VAL A 25 18.28 18.51 -5.86
C VAL A 25 18.43 18.43 -4.34
N GLU A 26 17.79 19.34 -3.63
CA GLU A 26 17.70 19.26 -2.17
C GLU A 26 17.15 17.89 -1.81
N PRO A 27 17.69 17.23 -0.76
CA PRO A 27 17.14 15.96 -0.33
C PRO A 27 15.65 16.20 0.04
N PRO A 28 14.73 15.31 -0.40
CA PRO A 28 13.32 15.47 -0.10
C PRO A 28 13.14 15.62 1.41
N ASP A 29 12.32 16.57 1.84
CA ASP A 29 11.96 16.77 3.24
C ASP A 29 11.53 15.44 3.86
N MET A 30 12.22 15.06 4.93
CA MET A 30 12.04 13.77 5.59
C MET A 30 10.69 13.74 6.30
N ALA A 31 9.69 13.12 5.67
CA ALA A 31 8.34 12.99 6.21
C ALA A 31 8.26 11.83 7.20
N LYS A 32 7.40 11.98 8.21
CA LYS A 32 7.06 10.93 9.18
C LYS A 32 5.71 10.31 8.82
N VAL A 33 5.70 9.04 8.46
CA VAL A 33 4.54 8.30 8.00
C VAL A 33 4.05 7.33 9.05
N LEU A 34 2.74 7.31 9.30
CA LEU A 34 2.09 6.34 10.15
C LEU A 34 1.58 5.15 9.32
N ILE A 35 1.84 3.94 9.79
CA ILE A 35 1.26 2.69 9.27
C ILE A 35 0.55 1.96 10.42
N PRO A 36 -0.75 2.17 10.64
CA PRO A 36 -1.51 1.37 11.61
C PRO A 36 -1.74 -0.04 11.04
N ILE A 37 -1.60 -1.05 11.90
CA ILE A 37 -1.79 -2.46 11.57
C ILE A 37 -2.60 -3.16 12.68
N PRO A 38 -3.32 -4.25 12.38
CA PRO A 38 -3.96 -5.07 13.41
C PRO A 38 -2.91 -5.84 14.22
N SER A 39 -3.36 -6.46 15.33
CA SER A 39 -2.50 -7.35 16.11
C SER A 39 -2.03 -8.57 15.32
N ASN A 40 -2.86 -9.05 14.37
CA ASN A 40 -2.58 -10.25 13.58
C ASN A 40 -3.12 -10.11 12.15
N ASP A 41 -2.62 -10.95 11.25
CA ASP A 41 -3.19 -11.21 9.93
C ASP A 41 -3.16 -10.04 8.94
N PHE A 42 -2.28 -9.06 9.12
CA PHE A 42 -2.03 -8.10 8.04
C PHE A 42 -1.27 -8.74 6.87
N ASP A 43 -1.46 -8.24 5.66
CA ASP A 43 -0.70 -8.74 4.51
C ASP A 43 0.78 -8.35 4.60
N PRO A 44 1.71 -9.34 4.60
CA PRO A 44 3.14 -9.08 4.74
C PRO A 44 3.71 -8.24 3.59
N SER A 45 3.17 -8.34 2.38
CA SER A 45 3.68 -7.59 1.23
C SER A 45 3.27 -6.12 1.30
N GLU A 46 2.02 -5.85 1.64
CA GLU A 46 1.47 -4.49 1.65
C GLU A 46 2.13 -3.63 2.73
N VAL A 47 2.37 -4.20 3.91
CA VAL A 47 3.04 -3.51 5.00
C VAL A 47 4.53 -3.37 4.74
N ALA A 48 5.23 -4.48 4.49
CA ALA A 48 6.69 -4.48 4.44
C ALA A 48 7.25 -3.82 3.19
N ILE A 49 6.61 -3.95 2.02
CA ILE A 49 7.04 -3.23 0.82
C ILE A 49 6.80 -1.72 0.98
N SER A 50 5.65 -1.31 1.53
CA SER A 50 5.38 0.11 1.79
C SER A 50 6.41 0.70 2.75
N TRP A 51 6.69 0.03 3.86
CA TRP A 51 7.75 0.41 4.79
C TRP A 51 9.12 0.51 4.10
N SER A 52 9.52 -0.53 3.34
CA SER A 52 10.83 -0.60 2.69
C SER A 52 11.03 0.50 1.65
N VAL A 53 9.99 0.80 0.85
CA VAL A 53 10.02 1.87 -0.16
C VAL A 53 10.16 3.23 0.52
N LEU A 54 9.38 3.50 1.56
CA LEU A 54 9.43 4.76 2.30
C LEU A 54 10.79 4.97 2.98
N LYS A 55 11.33 3.95 3.65
CA LYS A 55 12.68 3.99 4.25
C LYS A 55 13.76 4.24 3.20
N ARG A 56 13.67 3.57 2.05
CA ARG A 56 14.63 3.76 0.95
C ARG A 56 14.59 5.16 0.35
N LEU A 57 13.44 5.82 0.40
CA LEU A 57 13.27 7.21 -0.07
C LEU A 57 13.55 8.24 1.02
N GLY A 58 14.05 7.83 2.20
CA GLY A 58 14.50 8.72 3.27
C GLY A 58 13.41 9.13 4.25
N HIS A 59 12.19 8.58 4.17
CA HIS A 59 11.12 8.88 5.10
C HIS A 59 11.25 8.04 6.40
N SER A 60 10.77 8.58 7.52
CA SER A 60 10.61 7.84 8.75
C SER A 60 9.23 7.17 8.81
N VAL A 61 9.17 5.97 9.36
CA VAL A 61 7.92 5.21 9.50
C VAL A 61 7.70 4.90 10.97
N ALA A 62 6.49 5.11 11.46
CA ALA A 62 6.02 4.65 12.74
C ALA A 62 4.87 3.66 12.54
N PHE A 63 4.81 2.65 13.39
CA PHE A 63 3.69 1.71 13.41
C PHE A 63 2.78 1.98 14.60
N ALA A 64 1.52 1.62 14.46
CA ALA A 64 0.57 1.61 15.56
C ALA A 64 -0.24 0.32 15.53
N THR A 65 -0.43 -0.29 16.69
CA THR A 65 -1.21 -1.51 16.90
C THR A 65 -2.28 -1.28 17.98
N PRO A 66 -3.24 -2.18 18.19
CA PRO A 66 -4.25 -1.99 19.22
C PRO A 66 -3.69 -1.78 20.63
N ASP A 67 -2.63 -2.51 20.97
CA ASP A 67 -2.09 -2.64 22.32
C ASP A 67 -0.62 -2.19 22.47
N GLY A 68 0.01 -1.68 21.42
CA GLY A 68 1.41 -1.24 21.44
C GLY A 68 2.42 -2.39 21.38
N ARG A 69 1.98 -3.61 21.07
CA ARG A 69 2.87 -4.75 20.81
C ARG A 69 3.08 -4.93 19.30
N PRO A 70 4.22 -5.48 18.86
CA PRO A 70 4.43 -5.81 17.46
C PRO A 70 3.29 -6.68 16.92
N GLY A 71 2.74 -6.30 15.78
CA GLY A 71 1.73 -7.10 15.10
C GLY A 71 2.37 -8.28 14.36
N GLU A 72 1.56 -9.28 14.02
CA GLU A 72 1.96 -10.46 13.26
C GLU A 72 1.31 -10.46 11.87
N ALA A 73 2.10 -10.69 10.83
CA ALA A 73 1.56 -10.87 9.49
C ALA A 73 0.79 -12.19 9.40
N ASP A 74 -0.09 -12.30 8.38
CA ASP A 74 -0.70 -13.59 8.05
C ASP A 74 0.41 -14.60 7.68
N ASP A 75 0.58 -15.60 8.55
CA ASP A 75 1.63 -16.62 8.44
C ASP A 75 1.51 -17.44 7.16
N MET A 76 0.30 -17.72 6.71
CA MET A 76 0.05 -18.45 5.48
C MET A 76 0.40 -17.62 4.24
N MET A 77 0.13 -16.32 4.27
CA MET A 77 0.58 -15.42 3.21
C MET A 77 2.09 -15.20 3.23
N LEU A 78 2.73 -15.34 4.39
CA LEU A 78 4.18 -15.22 4.51
C LEU A 78 4.92 -16.50 4.06
N THR A 79 4.48 -17.67 4.53
CA THR A 79 5.16 -18.95 4.35
C THR A 79 4.60 -19.80 3.23
N GLY A 80 3.30 -19.72 2.99
CA GLY A 80 2.53 -20.62 2.13
C GLY A 80 2.08 -21.90 2.84
N GLU A 81 2.52 -22.11 4.08
CA GLU A 81 2.16 -23.32 4.85
C GLU A 81 0.67 -23.32 5.19
N GLY A 82 0.03 -24.48 5.03
CA GLY A 82 -1.39 -24.63 5.31
C GLY A 82 -2.32 -24.15 4.17
N LEU A 83 -1.79 -23.72 3.02
CA LEU A 83 -2.59 -23.36 1.84
C LEU A 83 -2.79 -24.50 0.83
N ASP A 84 -2.36 -25.72 1.13
CA ASP A 84 -2.51 -26.90 0.30
C ASP A 84 -3.54 -27.88 0.88
N PHE A 85 -4.06 -28.81 0.10
CA PHE A 85 -5.10 -29.78 0.49
C PHE A 85 -4.81 -30.58 1.77
N TRP A 86 -3.54 -30.76 2.10
CA TRP A 86 -3.07 -31.46 3.30
C TRP A 86 -2.71 -30.51 4.45
N GLY A 87 -2.98 -29.21 4.28
CA GLY A 87 -2.59 -28.16 5.23
C GLY A 87 -3.24 -28.29 6.60
N PHE A 88 -4.32 -29.06 6.74
CA PHE A 88 -4.95 -29.37 8.02
C PHE A 88 -4.25 -30.51 8.79
N ILE A 89 -3.33 -31.24 8.13
CA ILE A 89 -2.57 -32.33 8.76
C ILE A 89 -1.28 -31.76 9.32
N PRO A 90 -1.07 -31.78 10.65
CA PRO A 90 0.07 -31.11 11.30
C PRO A 90 1.44 -31.46 10.71
N GLY A 91 1.70 -32.73 10.41
CA GLY A 91 2.97 -33.20 9.83
C GLY A 91 3.15 -32.86 8.35
N LEU A 92 2.07 -32.54 7.61
CA LEU A 92 2.11 -32.27 6.19
C LEU A 92 1.95 -30.79 5.82
N ARG A 93 1.56 -29.94 6.77
CA ARG A 93 1.30 -28.52 6.51
C ARG A 93 2.51 -27.75 5.94
N HIS A 94 3.73 -28.24 6.18
CA HIS A 94 4.97 -27.63 5.70
C HIS A 94 5.28 -27.97 4.22
N PHE A 95 4.63 -28.97 3.66
CA PHE A 95 4.74 -29.27 2.23
C PHE A 95 3.87 -28.31 1.45
N THR A 96 4.51 -27.35 0.78
CA THR A 96 3.83 -26.28 0.06
C THR A 96 4.01 -26.44 -1.45
N ALA A 97 2.91 -26.59 -2.18
CA ALA A 97 2.85 -26.55 -3.63
C ALA A 97 2.06 -25.30 -4.08
N VAL A 98 0.75 -25.29 -3.85
CA VAL A 98 -0.12 -24.13 -4.11
C VAL A 98 0.27 -22.97 -3.22
N GLY A 99 0.58 -23.22 -1.94
CA GLY A 99 1.00 -22.22 -0.99
C GLY A 99 2.24 -21.43 -1.45
N ARG A 100 3.23 -22.08 -2.10
CA ARG A 100 4.41 -21.38 -2.66
C ARG A 100 4.05 -20.37 -3.75
N LEU A 101 2.99 -20.64 -4.50
CA LEU A 101 2.51 -19.78 -5.56
C LEU A 101 1.72 -18.58 -5.02
N MET A 102 0.95 -18.82 -3.95
CA MET A 102 0.04 -17.85 -3.36
C MET A 102 0.73 -16.90 -2.37
N ARG A 103 1.80 -17.32 -1.71
CA ARG A 103 2.48 -16.54 -0.68
C ARG A 103 3.16 -15.28 -1.20
N ALA A 104 3.57 -14.42 -0.28
CA ALA A 104 4.42 -13.26 -0.54
C ALA A 104 5.68 -13.65 -1.35
N ASN A 105 6.04 -12.82 -2.33
CA ASN A 105 7.23 -13.05 -3.14
C ASN A 105 8.52 -12.86 -2.32
N ALA A 106 9.68 -13.15 -2.94
CA ALA A 106 10.96 -13.06 -2.24
C ALA A 106 11.29 -11.64 -1.76
N ASP A 107 10.90 -10.61 -2.52
CA ASP A 107 11.08 -9.21 -2.14
C ASP A 107 10.30 -8.86 -0.88
N ALA A 108 9.01 -9.18 -0.85
CA ALA A 108 8.16 -8.93 0.30
C ALA A 108 8.65 -9.67 1.56
N ARG A 109 9.07 -10.93 1.41
CA ARG A 109 9.62 -11.69 2.55
C ARG A 109 10.93 -11.11 3.07
N ARG A 110 11.83 -10.63 2.19
CA ARG A 110 13.06 -9.93 2.62
C ARG A 110 12.74 -8.60 3.31
N ALA A 111 11.82 -7.83 2.74
CA ALA A 111 11.37 -6.57 3.33
C ALA A 111 10.74 -6.81 4.72
N TYR A 112 9.91 -7.86 4.85
CA TYR A 112 9.30 -8.23 6.11
C TYR A 112 10.35 -8.62 7.17
N ALA A 113 11.33 -9.47 6.81
CA ALA A 113 12.41 -9.84 7.72
C ALA A 113 13.22 -8.61 8.18
N ALA A 114 13.49 -7.66 7.28
CA ALA A 114 14.18 -6.42 7.64
C ALA A 114 13.31 -5.50 8.51
N MET A 115 12.01 -5.44 8.26
CA MET A 115 11.04 -4.66 9.04
C MET A 115 10.94 -5.15 10.49
N LEU A 116 10.99 -6.45 10.72
CA LEU A 116 10.99 -7.02 12.07
C LEU A 116 12.17 -6.53 12.94
N GLU A 117 13.26 -6.10 12.31
CA GLU A 117 14.43 -5.55 13.00
C GLU A 117 14.34 -4.03 13.21
N ASP A 118 13.38 -3.34 12.58
CA ASP A 118 13.20 -1.89 12.75
C ASP A 118 12.70 -1.56 14.18
N PRO A 119 13.38 -0.67 14.92
CA PRO A 119 12.95 -0.26 16.25
C PRO A 119 11.51 0.26 16.31
N ALA A 120 11.04 0.94 15.27
CA ALA A 120 9.67 1.45 15.21
C ALA A 120 8.63 0.32 15.08
N PHE A 121 8.99 -0.82 14.47
CA PHE A 121 8.13 -2.00 14.44
C PHE A 121 8.16 -2.78 15.76
N LYS A 122 9.33 -2.85 16.40
CA LYS A 122 9.49 -3.55 17.70
C LYS A 122 8.77 -2.85 18.85
N VAL A 123 8.61 -1.51 18.77
CA VAL A 123 7.95 -0.70 19.79
C VAL A 123 6.93 0.22 19.09
N PRO A 124 5.81 -0.33 18.61
CA PRO A 124 4.78 0.47 17.98
C PRO A 124 4.02 1.31 19.01
N LEU A 125 3.36 2.36 18.53
CA LEU A 125 2.38 3.10 19.32
C LEU A 125 1.12 2.23 19.53
N THR A 126 0.31 2.57 20.54
CA THR A 126 -1.08 2.10 20.52
C THR A 126 -1.90 2.95 19.54
N TRP A 127 -3.00 2.40 18.97
CA TRP A 127 -3.89 3.19 18.11
C TRP A 127 -4.36 4.50 18.75
N PRO A 128 -4.76 4.53 20.05
CA PRO A 128 -5.12 5.79 20.72
C PRO A 128 -3.97 6.79 20.93
N GLN A 129 -2.72 6.32 20.92
CA GLN A 129 -1.54 7.19 21.01
C GLN A 129 -1.15 7.82 19.67
N ALA A 130 -1.61 7.27 18.57
CA ALA A 130 -1.33 7.76 17.22
C ALA A 130 -2.20 9.01 16.95
N ARG A 131 -1.60 10.19 17.08
CA ARG A 131 -2.28 11.48 16.83
C ARG A 131 -1.93 11.98 15.45
N ARG A 132 -2.91 12.52 14.72
CA ARG A 132 -2.74 13.06 13.38
C ARG A 132 -1.60 14.10 13.31
N GLU A 133 -1.46 14.94 14.33
CA GLU A 133 -0.49 16.05 14.40
C GLU A 133 0.97 15.58 14.39
N ASP A 134 1.22 14.35 14.77
CA ASP A 134 2.56 13.79 14.88
C ASP A 134 3.08 13.20 13.54
N PHE A 135 2.27 13.26 12.46
CA PHE A 135 2.58 12.60 11.19
C PHE A 135 2.27 13.46 9.97
N ASP A 136 3.05 13.22 8.94
CA ASP A 136 2.97 13.90 7.65
C ASP A 136 2.15 13.13 6.61
N GLY A 137 1.88 11.86 6.86
CA GLY A 137 1.08 11.02 6.00
C GLY A 137 0.69 9.72 6.66
N LEU A 138 -0.31 9.06 6.08
CA LEU A 138 -0.93 7.83 6.58
C LEU A 138 -0.95 6.77 5.49
N VAL A 139 -0.49 5.57 5.79
CA VAL A 139 -0.62 4.40 4.91
C VAL A 139 -1.50 3.36 5.56
N LEU A 140 -2.55 2.95 4.88
CA LEU A 140 -3.52 1.95 5.31
C LEU A 140 -3.31 0.65 4.53
N PRO A 141 -2.56 -0.32 5.06
CA PRO A 141 -2.42 -1.63 4.46
C PRO A 141 -3.68 -2.47 4.68
N GLY A 142 -3.76 -3.59 4.02
CA GLY A 142 -4.84 -4.55 4.21
C GLY A 142 -4.34 -5.92 4.67
N GLY A 143 -5.13 -6.87 4.38
CA GLY A 143 -5.09 -8.28 4.65
C GLY A 143 -6.48 -8.81 4.37
N HIS A 144 -6.69 -10.11 4.43
CA HIS A 144 -8.02 -10.65 4.10
C HIS A 144 -8.60 -11.55 5.19
N ARG A 145 -7.78 -12.03 6.13
CA ARG A 145 -8.22 -12.93 7.18
C ARG A 145 -9.08 -12.20 8.21
N ALA A 146 -10.30 -12.70 8.41
CA ALA A 146 -11.31 -12.06 9.25
C ALA A 146 -10.84 -11.76 10.68
N ARG A 147 -10.04 -12.66 11.29
CA ARG A 147 -9.57 -12.57 12.68
C ARG A 147 -8.89 -11.21 12.98
N GLY A 148 -7.89 -10.82 12.20
CA GLY A 148 -7.18 -9.56 12.41
C GLY A 148 -7.84 -8.39 11.69
N MET A 149 -8.33 -8.64 10.46
CA MET A 149 -8.86 -7.56 9.65
C MET A 149 -10.16 -6.94 10.17
N ARG A 150 -11.05 -7.71 10.82
CA ARG A 150 -12.24 -7.12 11.46
C ARG A 150 -11.86 -6.18 12.60
N GLN A 151 -10.90 -6.56 13.45
CA GLN A 151 -10.38 -5.68 14.50
C GLN A 151 -9.93 -4.32 13.93
N TYR A 152 -9.22 -4.34 12.81
CA TYR A 152 -8.68 -3.16 12.15
C TYR A 152 -9.77 -2.32 11.47
N LEU A 153 -10.64 -2.96 10.68
CA LEU A 153 -11.65 -2.29 9.87
C LEU A 153 -12.83 -1.73 10.69
N GLU A 154 -13.12 -2.33 11.84
CA GLU A 154 -14.24 -1.97 12.72
C GLU A 154 -13.80 -1.01 13.86
N SER A 155 -12.54 -0.62 13.90
CA SER A 155 -12.02 0.27 14.94
C SER A 155 -12.47 1.72 14.74
N ASP A 156 -13.33 2.21 15.62
CA ASP A 156 -13.74 3.63 15.65
C ASP A 156 -12.53 4.56 15.83
N VAL A 157 -11.53 4.14 16.60
CA VAL A 157 -10.29 4.91 16.82
C VAL A 157 -9.57 5.14 15.50
N LEU A 158 -9.41 4.09 14.69
CA LEU A 158 -8.75 4.20 13.39
C LEU A 158 -9.62 4.95 12.37
N GLN A 159 -10.93 4.70 12.34
CA GLN A 159 -11.84 5.41 11.44
C GLN A 159 -11.82 6.92 11.72
N ASN A 160 -11.83 7.33 12.98
CA ASN A 160 -11.70 8.73 13.39
C ASN A 160 -10.33 9.32 13.01
N LEU A 161 -9.25 8.58 13.21
CA LEU A 161 -7.90 9.00 12.81
C LEU A 161 -7.81 9.22 11.30
N VAL A 162 -8.31 8.28 10.49
CA VAL A 162 -8.37 8.40 9.03
C VAL A 162 -9.15 9.64 8.63
N ALA A 163 -10.31 9.88 9.23
CA ALA A 163 -11.13 11.07 8.94
C ALA A 163 -10.37 12.38 9.22
N GLN A 164 -9.55 12.42 10.28
CA GLN A 164 -8.72 13.60 10.59
C GLN A 164 -7.64 13.86 9.53
N PHE A 165 -7.00 12.80 8.99
CA PHE A 165 -6.03 12.96 7.91
C PHE A 165 -6.68 13.50 6.63
N PHE A 166 -7.85 13.00 6.25
CA PHE A 166 -8.59 13.52 5.10
C PHE A 166 -9.07 14.96 5.31
N ALA A 167 -9.57 15.29 6.50
CA ALA A 167 -10.00 16.66 6.83
C ALA A 167 -8.85 17.66 6.84
N ALA A 168 -7.63 17.23 7.18
CA ALA A 168 -6.42 18.04 7.14
C ALA A 168 -5.75 18.08 5.75
N GLU A 169 -6.33 17.44 4.74
CA GLU A 169 -5.77 17.33 3.39
C GLU A 169 -4.32 16.79 3.38
N LEU A 170 -4.00 15.90 4.32
CA LEU A 170 -2.70 15.23 4.38
C LEU A 170 -2.65 14.03 3.43
N PRO A 171 -1.45 13.64 2.96
CA PRO A 171 -1.28 12.45 2.15
C PRO A 171 -1.83 11.18 2.83
N VAL A 172 -2.76 10.49 2.16
CA VAL A 172 -3.28 9.19 2.59
C VAL A 172 -3.08 8.18 1.46
N GLY A 173 -2.45 7.07 1.78
CA GLY A 173 -2.36 5.90 0.90
C GLY A 173 -3.17 4.75 1.48
N ALA A 174 -3.96 4.06 0.64
CA ALA A 174 -4.69 2.88 1.06
C ALA A 174 -4.59 1.76 0.02
N ILE A 175 -4.39 0.53 0.46
CA ILE A 175 -4.27 -0.62 -0.44
C ILE A 175 -5.16 -1.77 0.04
N CYS A 176 -5.79 -2.47 -0.93
CA CYS A 176 -6.58 -3.67 -0.67
C CYS A 176 -7.73 -3.40 0.33
N HIS A 177 -7.79 -4.13 1.43
CA HIS A 177 -8.74 -3.91 2.52
C HIS A 177 -8.50 -2.61 3.30
N GLY A 178 -7.30 -2.03 3.24
CA GLY A 178 -7.04 -0.70 3.82
C GLY A 178 -7.93 0.39 3.22
N VAL A 179 -8.33 0.25 1.96
CA VAL A 179 -9.30 1.16 1.31
C VAL A 179 -10.68 1.04 1.95
N LEU A 180 -11.04 -0.16 2.44
CA LEU A 180 -12.31 -0.37 3.13
C LEU A 180 -12.34 0.36 4.48
N LEU A 181 -11.21 0.44 5.20
CA LEU A 181 -11.12 1.28 6.40
C LEU A 181 -11.40 2.75 6.07
N ALA A 182 -10.81 3.28 4.99
CA ALA A 182 -11.11 4.64 4.53
C ALA A 182 -12.58 4.80 4.13
N ALA A 183 -13.17 3.83 3.43
CA ALA A 183 -14.57 3.87 3.05
C ALA A 183 -15.54 3.88 4.25
N ARG A 184 -15.18 3.25 5.35
CA ARG A 184 -15.94 3.22 6.61
C ARG A 184 -15.73 4.47 7.46
N SER A 185 -14.63 5.20 7.25
CA SER A 185 -14.34 6.46 7.95
C SER A 185 -15.29 7.56 7.48
N ARG A 186 -15.86 8.31 8.43
CA ARG A 186 -16.87 9.33 8.15
C ARG A 186 -16.29 10.73 8.22
N THR A 187 -16.76 11.63 7.36
CA THR A 187 -16.45 13.06 7.44
C THR A 187 -16.92 13.64 8.77
N ALA A 188 -16.39 14.77 9.18
CA ALA A 188 -16.75 15.43 10.44
C ALA A 188 -18.27 15.71 10.57
N ALA A 189 -18.97 15.96 9.45
CA ALA A 189 -20.42 16.08 9.41
C ALA A 189 -21.15 14.74 9.59
N GLY A 190 -20.44 13.60 9.58
CA GLY A 190 -21.00 12.25 9.78
C GLY A 190 -21.83 11.69 8.63
N ASN A 191 -22.10 12.49 7.58
CA ASN A 191 -23.08 12.14 6.55
C ASN A 191 -22.51 11.20 5.48
N HIS A 192 -21.21 11.32 5.17
CA HIS A 192 -20.60 10.59 4.07
C HIS A 192 -19.27 9.92 4.49
N SER A 193 -18.88 8.91 3.74
CA SER A 193 -17.52 8.38 3.77
C SER A 193 -16.52 9.48 3.38
N VAL A 194 -15.29 9.42 3.91
CA VAL A 194 -14.20 10.29 3.44
C VAL A 194 -13.83 10.07 1.97
N LEU A 195 -14.27 8.94 1.39
CA LEU A 195 -14.11 8.63 -0.04
C LEU A 195 -15.26 9.13 -0.91
N PHE A 196 -16.31 9.72 -0.32
CA PHE A 196 -17.44 10.27 -1.10
C PHE A 196 -16.95 11.39 -2.03
N GLY A 197 -17.18 11.22 -3.34
CA GLY A 197 -16.71 12.16 -4.38
C GLY A 197 -15.23 11.99 -4.76
N LYS A 198 -14.56 10.95 -4.30
CA LYS A 198 -13.18 10.62 -4.70
C LYS A 198 -13.14 9.42 -5.63
N ARG A 199 -12.21 9.45 -6.59
CA ARG A 199 -11.88 8.27 -7.39
C ARG A 199 -10.96 7.35 -6.59
N THR A 200 -11.27 6.06 -6.60
CA THR A 200 -10.50 5.06 -5.86
C THR A 200 -10.45 3.73 -6.60
N THR A 201 -9.48 2.90 -6.23
CA THR A 201 -9.46 1.46 -6.53
C THR A 201 -9.18 0.69 -5.25
N ALA A 202 -9.50 -0.60 -5.24
CA ALA A 202 -9.23 -1.51 -4.12
C ALA A 202 -9.22 -2.94 -4.62
N LEU A 203 -9.16 -3.92 -3.72
CA LEU A 203 -9.31 -5.32 -4.09
C LEU A 203 -10.62 -5.51 -4.88
N THR A 204 -10.48 -5.85 -6.17
CA THR A 204 -11.64 -6.04 -7.04
C THR A 204 -12.35 -7.35 -6.70
N TRP A 205 -13.66 -7.40 -6.92
CA TRP A 205 -14.40 -8.64 -6.72
C TRP A 205 -13.87 -9.79 -7.59
N ALA A 206 -13.39 -9.49 -8.78
CA ALA A 206 -12.79 -10.49 -9.66
C ALA A 206 -11.58 -11.18 -9.00
N LEU A 207 -10.67 -10.41 -8.39
CA LEU A 207 -9.50 -10.94 -7.69
C LEU A 207 -9.88 -11.63 -6.37
N GLU A 208 -10.74 -11.01 -5.56
CA GLU A 208 -11.23 -11.60 -4.30
C GLU A 208 -11.94 -12.93 -4.54
N ARG A 209 -12.85 -12.98 -5.52
CA ARG A 209 -13.58 -14.18 -5.90
C ARG A 209 -12.66 -15.29 -6.41
N ALA A 210 -11.64 -14.93 -7.21
CA ALA A 210 -10.67 -15.91 -7.70
C ALA A 210 -9.88 -16.55 -6.54
N GLY A 211 -9.36 -15.74 -5.62
CA GLY A 211 -8.68 -16.21 -4.40
C GLY A 211 -9.59 -17.06 -3.53
N TRP A 212 -10.82 -16.60 -3.29
CA TRP A 212 -11.82 -17.33 -2.51
C TRP A 212 -12.18 -18.69 -3.13
N LYS A 213 -12.42 -18.77 -4.45
CA LYS A 213 -12.71 -20.03 -5.14
C LYS A 213 -11.56 -21.03 -5.02
N VAL A 214 -10.31 -20.59 -5.21
CA VAL A 214 -9.14 -21.44 -5.00
C VAL A 214 -9.06 -21.86 -3.52
N GLY A 215 -9.24 -20.95 -2.59
CA GLY A 215 -9.23 -21.23 -1.15
C GLY A 215 -10.27 -22.30 -0.77
N ARG A 216 -11.50 -22.21 -1.24
CA ARG A 216 -12.56 -23.20 -0.99
C ARG A 216 -12.20 -24.62 -1.43
N ILE A 217 -11.38 -24.76 -2.46
CA ILE A 217 -10.92 -26.05 -2.95
C ILE A 217 -9.73 -26.54 -2.12
N VAL A 218 -8.67 -25.73 -2.03
CA VAL A 218 -7.41 -26.17 -1.38
C VAL A 218 -7.49 -26.14 0.15
N ARG A 219 -8.41 -25.36 0.71
CA ARG A 219 -8.68 -25.22 2.16
C ARG A 219 -10.14 -25.51 2.50
N PHE A 220 -10.65 -26.65 2.01
CA PHE A 220 -12.07 -27.01 2.22
C PHE A 220 -12.50 -27.02 3.71
N TRP A 221 -11.55 -27.14 4.65
CA TRP A 221 -11.79 -27.06 6.10
C TRP A 221 -11.86 -25.62 6.64
N ASP A 222 -11.44 -24.62 5.84
CA ASP A 222 -11.53 -23.20 6.13
C ASP A 222 -11.86 -22.46 4.82
N PRO A 223 -13.08 -22.65 4.28
CA PRO A 223 -13.45 -22.23 2.93
C PRO A 223 -13.54 -20.72 2.77
N ASN A 224 -13.64 -19.99 3.87
CA ASN A 224 -13.78 -18.53 3.87
C ASN A 224 -12.48 -17.79 4.27
N TYR A 225 -11.34 -18.49 4.24
CA TYR A 225 -10.04 -17.90 4.56
C TYR A 225 -9.76 -16.57 3.80
N TYR A 226 -10.19 -16.46 2.53
CA TYR A 226 -10.02 -15.25 1.70
C TYR A 226 -11.18 -14.26 1.81
N ARG A 227 -12.14 -14.47 2.74
CA ARG A 227 -13.29 -13.57 2.95
C ARG A 227 -13.26 -12.97 4.34
N THR A 228 -13.04 -11.66 4.41
CA THR A 228 -13.11 -10.92 5.69
C THR A 228 -14.56 -10.88 6.20
N TYR A 229 -15.50 -10.69 5.28
CA TYR A 229 -16.93 -10.67 5.54
C TYR A 229 -17.66 -11.64 4.61
N GLU A 230 -18.58 -12.39 5.14
CA GLU A 230 -19.48 -13.25 4.38
C GLU A 230 -20.74 -12.48 4.00
N ASP A 231 -21.32 -12.84 2.86
CA ASP A 231 -22.58 -12.26 2.41
C ASP A 231 -23.71 -12.72 3.37
N GLY A 232 -24.64 -11.82 3.69
CA GLY A 232 -25.79 -12.09 4.53
C GLY A 232 -26.83 -12.98 3.84
N PRO A 233 -27.78 -13.54 4.61
CA PRO A 233 -28.89 -14.31 4.04
C PRO A 233 -29.67 -13.49 3.00
N GLY A 234 -29.78 -14.01 1.79
CA GLY A 234 -30.50 -13.35 0.67
C GLY A 234 -29.69 -12.29 -0.09
N GLU A 235 -28.46 -11.99 0.35
CA GLU A 235 -27.59 -11.09 -0.40
C GLU A 235 -26.97 -11.79 -1.64
N PRO A 236 -26.76 -11.07 -2.74
CA PRO A 236 -26.10 -11.64 -3.90
C PRO A 236 -24.62 -11.94 -3.62
N GLU A 237 -24.08 -13.00 -4.25
CA GLU A 237 -22.67 -13.39 -4.10
C GLU A 237 -21.72 -12.18 -4.28
N GLY A 238 -20.89 -11.92 -3.27
CA GLY A 238 -19.93 -10.82 -3.22
C GLY A 238 -20.52 -9.47 -2.79
N TYR A 239 -21.73 -9.43 -2.23
CA TYR A 239 -22.31 -8.20 -1.69
C TYR A 239 -21.41 -7.56 -0.64
N MET A 240 -20.80 -8.35 0.23
CA MET A 240 -19.84 -7.93 1.24
C MET A 240 -18.38 -7.99 0.75
N SER A 241 -18.15 -8.03 -0.57
CA SER A 241 -16.80 -7.89 -1.12
C SER A 241 -16.27 -6.48 -0.93
N VAL A 242 -14.94 -6.37 -0.87
CA VAL A 242 -14.23 -5.08 -0.72
C VAL A 242 -14.68 -4.08 -1.77
N GLN A 243 -14.68 -4.47 -3.05
CA GLN A 243 -15.12 -3.60 -4.13
C GLN A 243 -16.55 -3.09 -3.93
N ARG A 244 -17.50 -3.99 -3.67
CA ARG A 244 -18.91 -3.61 -3.60
C ARG A 244 -19.24 -2.76 -2.39
N GLU A 245 -18.61 -3.03 -1.25
CA GLU A 245 -18.80 -2.20 -0.06
C GLU A 245 -18.25 -0.79 -0.29
N ILE A 246 -17.03 -0.66 -0.85
CA ILE A 246 -16.45 0.64 -1.19
C ILE A 246 -17.33 1.37 -2.20
N THR A 247 -17.77 0.69 -3.27
CA THR A 247 -18.64 1.32 -4.29
C THR A 247 -19.91 1.92 -3.68
N ARG A 248 -20.51 1.27 -2.66
CA ARG A 248 -21.67 1.83 -1.94
C ARG A 248 -21.35 3.07 -1.10
N ALA A 249 -20.09 3.30 -0.76
CA ALA A 249 -19.63 4.47 0.01
C ALA A 249 -19.27 5.68 -0.88
N LEU A 250 -19.13 5.46 -2.20
CA LEU A 250 -18.77 6.51 -3.16
C LEU A 250 -19.99 7.35 -3.58
N ALA A 251 -19.75 8.52 -4.17
CA ALA A 251 -20.81 9.36 -4.72
C ALA A 251 -21.46 8.71 -5.96
N ARG A 252 -20.67 8.03 -6.77
CA ARG A 252 -21.10 7.34 -7.99
C ARG A 252 -20.34 6.02 -8.12
N PRO A 253 -20.97 4.94 -8.62
CA PRO A 253 -20.30 3.67 -8.85
C PRO A 253 -19.06 3.77 -9.76
N GLU A 254 -19.06 4.69 -10.73
CA GLU A 254 -17.98 4.94 -11.69
C GLU A 254 -16.74 5.56 -11.06
N ASP A 255 -16.84 6.07 -9.83
CA ASP A 255 -15.71 6.57 -9.07
C ASP A 255 -14.84 5.43 -8.54
N PHE A 256 -15.34 4.16 -8.54
CA PHE A 256 -14.51 2.97 -8.36
C PHE A 256 -13.84 2.61 -9.69
N ALA A 257 -12.53 2.77 -9.77
CA ALA A 257 -11.75 2.49 -10.97
C ALA A 257 -11.19 1.07 -10.95
N ASP A 258 -11.43 0.32 -12.02
CA ASP A 258 -10.74 -0.93 -12.33
C ASP A 258 -9.89 -0.76 -13.59
N VAL A 259 -9.05 -1.75 -13.90
CA VAL A 259 -8.14 -1.74 -15.05
C VAL A 259 -8.97 -1.67 -16.34
N PRO A 260 -8.84 -0.60 -17.13
CA PRO A 260 -9.56 -0.52 -18.42
C PRO A 260 -9.15 -1.66 -19.35
N ALA A 261 -10.11 -2.22 -20.09
CA ALA A 261 -9.86 -3.34 -20.99
C ALA A 261 -8.80 -3.05 -22.08
N ASN A 262 -8.65 -1.78 -22.46
CA ASN A 262 -7.65 -1.30 -23.42
C ASN A 262 -6.35 -0.81 -22.76
N ALA A 263 -6.18 -0.99 -21.46
CA ALA A 263 -4.98 -0.55 -20.75
C ALA A 263 -3.73 -1.31 -21.24
N PRO A 264 -2.58 -0.64 -21.37
CA PRO A 264 -1.31 -1.32 -21.57
C PRO A 264 -1.09 -2.38 -20.49
N ASP A 265 -0.55 -3.53 -20.88
CA ASP A 265 -0.29 -4.67 -19.98
C ASP A 265 -1.54 -5.21 -19.23
N TYR A 266 -2.75 -5.03 -19.78
CA TYR A 266 -4.02 -5.45 -19.16
C TYR A 266 -3.97 -6.86 -18.55
N ARG A 267 -3.44 -7.85 -19.31
CA ARG A 267 -3.34 -9.24 -18.81
C ARG A 267 -2.44 -9.37 -17.57
N LYS A 268 -1.35 -8.62 -17.50
CA LYS A 268 -0.48 -8.61 -16.30
C LYS A 268 -1.19 -7.96 -15.12
N LYS A 269 -1.85 -6.84 -15.37
CA LYS A 269 -2.58 -6.08 -14.35
C LYS A 269 -3.75 -6.86 -13.75
N THR A 270 -4.40 -7.71 -14.53
CA THR A 270 -5.62 -8.44 -14.10
C THR A 270 -5.37 -9.90 -13.72
N SER A 271 -4.14 -10.41 -13.86
CA SER A 271 -3.84 -11.83 -13.67
C SER A 271 -4.02 -12.34 -12.23
N GLY A 272 -3.92 -11.47 -11.21
CA GLY A 272 -3.88 -11.87 -9.80
C GLY A 272 -2.62 -12.65 -9.40
N MET A 273 -1.67 -12.83 -10.32
CA MET A 273 -0.44 -13.60 -10.12
C MET A 273 0.83 -12.78 -10.32
N THR A 274 0.78 -11.78 -11.22
CA THR A 274 1.93 -10.95 -11.55
C THR A 274 1.99 -9.76 -10.58
N ARG A 275 3.13 -9.61 -9.91
CA ARG A 275 3.37 -8.54 -8.95
C ARG A 275 4.33 -7.50 -9.54
N ASP A 276 4.19 -6.26 -9.13
CA ASP A 276 5.14 -5.20 -9.44
C ASP A 276 6.45 -5.36 -8.66
N SER A 277 7.42 -4.53 -8.99
CA SER A 277 8.70 -4.47 -8.30
C SER A 277 9.21 -3.04 -8.25
N TRP A 278 10.34 -2.82 -7.60
CA TRP A 278 10.99 -1.50 -7.61
C TRP A 278 11.22 -0.97 -9.04
N ASN A 279 11.56 -1.83 -10.00
CA ASN A 279 11.92 -1.44 -11.37
C ASN A 279 10.83 -1.74 -12.42
N ASP A 280 9.74 -2.43 -12.06
CA ASP A 280 8.69 -2.81 -13.00
C ASP A 280 7.30 -2.50 -12.43
N SER A 281 6.70 -1.42 -12.91
CA SER A 281 5.33 -1.00 -12.55
C SER A 281 4.24 -1.53 -13.49
N ARG A 282 4.60 -2.28 -14.55
CA ARG A 282 3.63 -2.74 -15.57
C ARG A 282 2.49 -3.58 -15.01
N PRO A 283 2.68 -4.44 -13.98
CA PRO A 283 1.56 -5.17 -13.38
C PRO A 283 0.65 -4.33 -12.50
N ALA A 284 1.13 -3.19 -12.02
CA ALA A 284 0.40 -2.39 -11.04
C ALA A 284 -0.74 -1.57 -11.67
N PHE A 285 -1.78 -1.38 -10.86
CA PHE A 285 -2.81 -0.39 -11.11
C PHE A 285 -3.08 0.41 -9.84
N VAL A 286 -2.79 1.69 -9.90
CA VAL A 286 -2.87 2.63 -8.80
C VAL A 286 -3.70 3.83 -9.24
N VAL A 287 -4.58 4.32 -8.37
CA VAL A 287 -5.41 5.49 -8.61
C VAL A 287 -5.03 6.58 -7.62
N ARG A 288 -4.85 7.79 -8.14
CA ARG A 288 -4.60 8.98 -7.34
C ARG A 288 -5.74 9.98 -7.53
N ASP A 289 -6.17 10.60 -6.43
CA ASP A 289 -7.14 11.68 -6.38
C ASP A 289 -6.71 12.71 -5.33
N GLY A 290 -6.14 13.82 -5.80
CA GLY A 290 -5.56 14.85 -4.92
C GLY A 290 -4.45 14.30 -4.03
N LYS A 291 -4.62 14.40 -2.71
CA LYS A 291 -3.71 13.88 -1.68
C LYS A 291 -3.98 12.42 -1.28
N TYR A 292 -4.84 11.73 -2.01
CA TYR A 292 -5.18 10.33 -1.78
C TYR A 292 -4.66 9.44 -2.90
N VAL A 293 -4.08 8.28 -2.54
CA VAL A 293 -3.65 7.25 -3.49
C VAL A 293 -4.14 5.89 -3.03
N SER A 294 -4.65 5.09 -3.97
CA SER A 294 -5.17 3.76 -3.68
C SER A 294 -4.65 2.70 -4.66
N ALA A 295 -4.59 1.45 -4.19
CA ALA A 295 -4.16 0.30 -4.96
C ALA A 295 -4.98 -0.95 -4.59
N ARG A 296 -4.88 -2.00 -5.44
CA ARG A 296 -5.82 -3.12 -5.38
C ARG A 296 -5.42 -4.23 -4.43
N TRP A 297 -4.15 -4.65 -4.46
CA TRP A 297 -3.71 -5.88 -3.82
C TRP A 297 -2.17 -5.89 -3.68
N PRO A 298 -1.58 -6.89 -2.99
CA PRO A 298 -0.11 -6.97 -2.79
C PRO A 298 0.74 -6.87 -4.06
N GLY A 299 0.18 -7.17 -5.22
CA GLY A 299 0.87 -7.05 -6.51
C GLY A 299 1.08 -5.62 -7.01
N ASP A 300 0.51 -4.63 -6.37
CA ASP A 300 0.64 -3.20 -6.71
C ASP A 300 1.53 -2.43 -5.70
N ALA A 301 2.09 -3.11 -4.68
CA ALA A 301 2.63 -2.48 -3.47
C ALA A 301 3.84 -1.55 -3.71
N HIS A 302 4.75 -1.89 -4.63
CA HIS A 302 5.90 -1.02 -4.92
C HIS A 302 5.48 0.28 -5.60
N THR A 303 4.62 0.18 -6.60
CA THR A 303 4.13 1.35 -7.35
C THR A 303 3.26 2.22 -6.46
N PHE A 304 2.39 1.61 -5.65
CA PHE A 304 1.58 2.29 -4.65
C PHE A 304 2.45 3.10 -3.68
N ALA A 305 3.43 2.47 -3.05
CA ALA A 305 4.29 3.13 -2.07
C ALA A 305 5.13 4.26 -2.68
N LYS A 306 5.61 4.11 -3.93
CA LYS A 306 6.32 5.18 -4.64
C LYS A 306 5.41 6.36 -4.99
N GLN A 307 4.16 6.11 -5.40
CA GLN A 307 3.21 7.19 -5.67
C GLN A 307 2.78 7.89 -4.39
N PHE A 308 2.64 7.16 -3.29
CA PHE A 308 2.40 7.78 -1.98
C PHE A 308 3.60 8.65 -1.53
N ALA A 309 4.82 8.17 -1.69
CA ALA A 309 6.02 8.98 -1.39
C ALA A 309 6.10 10.25 -2.25
N ALA A 310 5.67 10.19 -3.52
CA ALA A 310 5.57 11.38 -4.36
C ALA A 310 4.57 12.42 -3.81
N LEU A 311 3.46 11.98 -3.21
CA LEU A 311 2.52 12.90 -2.53
C LEU A 311 3.15 13.60 -1.31
N LEU A 312 4.02 12.91 -0.58
CA LEU A 312 4.74 13.51 0.54
C LEU A 312 5.68 14.62 0.08
N ALA A 313 6.34 14.46 -1.06
CA ALA A 313 7.24 15.45 -1.63
C ALA A 313 6.51 16.73 -2.13
N GLU A 314 5.23 16.63 -2.49
CA GLU A 314 4.42 17.77 -2.95
C GLU A 314 3.91 18.68 -1.80
N ARG A 315 4.29 18.41 -0.54
CA ARG A 315 3.91 19.25 0.62
C ARG A 315 4.80 20.48 0.78
N GLY A 316 5.99 20.48 0.20
CA GLY A 316 6.98 21.57 0.30
C GLY A 316 6.98 22.54 -0.87
N SER A 317 6.06 22.37 -1.84
CA SER A 317 5.98 23.25 -3.03
C SER A 317 4.79 24.20 -2.97
#